data_a60e3e2946f81be752d91c4d10c15506
#
_entry.id   a60e3e2946f81be752d91c4d10c15506
#
_cell.length_a   1.000
_cell.length_b   1.000
_cell.length_c   1.000
_cell.angle_alpha   90.00
_cell.angle_beta   90.00
_cell.angle_gamma   90.00
#
_symmetry.space_group_name_H-M   'P 1'
#
loop_
_entity.id
_entity.type
_entity.pdbx_description
1 polymer ?
#
loop_
_entity_poly.entity_id
_entity_poly.type
_entity_poly.pdbx_seq_one_letter_code
_entity_poly.pdbx_strand_id
1 'polypeptide(L)'
;MIPAEFYKYIYLILITIITLFVVKQRNDLNLCEGIGKNVWFCVFLILFIGFRPHSPIFGDMMNYANWWRFSSWNGWDWNTENKIFDNIYGFMGSVFPDATPFFVLIAAIYFIAILIACRKLFPSNTFIVYLVYLAAFSTLSYATNGIKAGAA
;
A
#
# COMPACT_ATOMS: atom_id res chain seq x y z
N MET A 1 -10.63 -0.45 -16.66
CA MET A 1 -9.60 0.03 -15.73
C MET A 1 -10.14 1.31 -15.08
N ILE A 2 -10.00 1.49 -13.76
CA ILE A 2 -10.49 2.69 -13.07
C ILE A 2 -9.59 3.88 -13.45
N PRO A 3 -10.14 5.04 -13.88
CA PRO A 3 -9.32 6.22 -14.12
C PRO A 3 -8.60 6.68 -12.85
N ALA A 4 -7.35 7.15 -12.98
CA ALA A 4 -6.48 7.50 -11.85
C ALA A 4 -7.09 8.55 -10.91
N GLU A 5 -7.86 9.49 -11.46
CA GLU A 5 -8.54 10.57 -10.74
C GLU A 5 -9.52 10.06 -9.68
N PHE A 6 -10.15 8.92 -9.92
CA PHE A 6 -11.16 8.36 -9.02
C PHE A 6 -10.59 7.53 -7.86
N TYR A 7 -9.32 7.12 -7.91
CA TYR A 7 -8.72 6.27 -6.87
C TYR A 7 -8.83 6.87 -5.48
N LYS A 8 -8.52 8.16 -5.35
CA LYS A 8 -8.62 8.89 -4.07
C LYS A 8 -10.06 8.88 -3.53
N TYR A 9 -11.02 9.15 -4.38
CA TYR A 9 -12.43 9.21 -3.97
C TYR A 9 -12.97 7.83 -3.62
N ILE A 10 -12.66 6.81 -4.43
CA ILE A 10 -13.04 5.42 -4.15
C ILE A 10 -12.45 4.96 -2.84
N TYR A 11 -11.17 5.25 -2.58
CA TYR A 11 -10.53 4.92 -1.32
C TYR A 11 -11.23 5.58 -0.12
N LEU A 12 -11.49 6.87 -0.19
CA LEU A 12 -12.15 7.61 0.89
C LEU A 12 -13.59 7.10 1.14
N ILE A 13 -14.36 6.87 0.07
CA ILE A 13 -15.71 6.32 0.17
C ILE A 13 -15.67 4.94 0.81
N LEU A 14 -14.77 4.07 0.36
CA LEU A 14 -14.60 2.72 0.90
C LEU A 14 -14.31 2.75 2.41
N ILE A 15 -13.30 3.52 2.84
CA ILE A 15 -12.94 3.64 4.24
C ILE A 15 -14.11 4.21 5.07
N THR A 16 -14.81 5.22 4.54
CA THR A 16 -15.97 5.83 5.20
C THR A 16 -17.09 4.81 5.39
N ILE A 17 -17.46 4.07 4.34
CA ILE A 17 -18.53 3.05 4.41
C ILE A 17 -18.18 1.98 5.44
N ILE A 18 -16.95 1.46 5.40
CA ILE A 18 -16.50 0.42 6.35
C ILE A 18 -16.51 0.97 7.77
N THR A 19 -16.04 2.19 7.98
CA THR A 19 -16.04 2.83 9.30
C THR A 19 -17.46 2.99 9.84
N LEU A 20 -18.40 3.48 9.02
CA LEU A 20 -19.82 3.61 9.41
C LEU A 20 -20.44 2.25 9.74
N PHE A 21 -20.12 1.23 8.97
CA PHE A 21 -20.58 -0.13 9.22
C PHE A 21 -20.07 -0.67 10.56
N VAL A 22 -18.78 -0.49 10.85
CA VAL A 22 -18.16 -0.90 12.13
C VAL A 22 -18.76 -0.14 13.31
N VAL A 23 -18.97 1.17 13.17
CA VAL A 23 -19.59 1.99 14.22
C VAL A 23 -21.04 1.57 14.50
N LYS A 24 -21.80 1.24 13.44
CA LYS A 24 -23.18 0.75 13.59
C LYS A 24 -23.26 -0.62 14.28
N GLN A 25 -22.27 -1.48 14.04
CA GLN A 25 -22.19 -2.83 14.65
C GLN A 25 -21.42 -2.87 15.99
N ARG A 26 -21.19 -1.71 16.63
CA ARG A 26 -20.38 -1.60 17.84
C ARG A 26 -20.77 -2.57 18.97
N ASN A 27 -22.02 -3.00 19.04
CA ASN A 27 -22.48 -3.97 20.03
C ASN A 27 -22.08 -5.43 19.74
N ASP A 28 -21.66 -5.73 18.49
CA ASP A 28 -21.21 -7.04 18.02
C ASP A 28 -19.72 -6.99 17.61
N LEU A 29 -18.85 -6.51 18.52
CA LEU A 29 -17.41 -6.35 18.29
C LEU A 29 -16.72 -7.65 17.87
N ASN A 30 -17.28 -8.81 18.21
CA ASN A 30 -16.79 -10.14 17.78
C ASN A 30 -16.74 -10.32 16.23
N LEU A 31 -17.51 -9.52 15.48
CA LEU A 31 -17.49 -9.57 14.01
C LEU A 31 -16.22 -8.95 13.40
N CYS A 32 -15.52 -8.08 14.13
CA CYS A 32 -14.34 -7.37 13.65
C CYS A 32 -13.02 -8.03 14.07
N GLU A 33 -13.02 -8.94 15.04
CA GLU A 33 -11.81 -9.50 15.64
C GLU A 33 -11.20 -10.71 14.89
N GLY A 34 -11.86 -11.23 13.87
CA GLY A 34 -11.34 -12.36 13.10
C GLY A 34 -10.05 -12.00 12.35
N ILE A 35 -8.93 -12.68 12.67
CA ILE A 35 -7.63 -12.51 11.99
C ILE A 35 -7.78 -12.57 10.47
N GLY A 36 -8.62 -13.49 9.98
CA GLY A 36 -8.88 -13.66 8.56
C GLY A 36 -9.42 -12.39 7.89
N LYS A 37 -10.35 -11.68 8.53
CA LYS A 37 -10.95 -10.45 7.96
C LYS A 37 -9.92 -9.34 7.80
N ASN A 38 -9.05 -9.15 8.79
CA ASN A 38 -8.00 -8.16 8.75
C ASN A 38 -7.00 -8.43 7.61
N VAL A 39 -6.65 -9.70 7.44
CA VAL A 39 -5.74 -10.13 6.36
C VAL A 39 -6.39 -9.94 4.99
N TRP A 40 -7.63 -10.38 4.81
CA TRP A 40 -8.34 -10.20 3.53
C TRP A 40 -8.52 -8.75 3.15
N PHE A 41 -8.82 -7.89 4.12
CA PHE A 41 -8.93 -6.46 3.88
C PHE A 41 -7.57 -5.84 3.50
N CYS A 42 -6.50 -6.25 4.18
CA CYS A 42 -5.13 -5.85 3.83
C CYS A 42 -4.77 -6.28 2.40
N VAL A 43 -5.03 -7.54 2.03
CA VAL A 43 -4.80 -8.05 0.67
C VAL A 43 -5.59 -7.25 -0.37
N PHE A 44 -6.86 -6.96 -0.08
CA PHE A 44 -7.67 -6.10 -0.96
C PHE A 44 -7.01 -4.73 -1.18
N LEU A 45 -6.53 -4.07 -0.12
CA LEU A 45 -5.85 -2.76 -0.25
C LEU A 45 -4.55 -2.86 -1.04
N ILE A 46 -3.76 -3.92 -0.83
CA ILE A 46 -2.54 -4.16 -1.59
C ILE A 46 -2.85 -4.27 -3.08
N LEU A 47 -3.86 -5.06 -3.44
CA LEU A 47 -4.26 -5.22 -4.84
C LEU A 47 -4.85 -3.91 -5.40
N PHE A 48 -5.72 -3.25 -4.66
CA PHE A 48 -6.35 -1.99 -5.08
C PHE A 48 -5.31 -0.90 -5.36
N ILE A 49 -4.35 -0.72 -4.47
CA ILE A 49 -3.30 0.30 -4.62
C ILE A 49 -2.18 -0.17 -5.54
N GLY A 50 -1.79 -1.44 -5.49
CA GLY A 50 -0.69 -1.98 -6.30
C GLY A 50 -1.01 -2.05 -7.79
N PHE A 51 -2.24 -2.40 -8.17
CA PHE A 51 -2.69 -2.46 -9.56
C PHE A 51 -3.25 -1.15 -10.11
N ARG A 52 -3.02 -0.01 -9.41
CA ARG A 52 -3.45 1.29 -9.93
C ARG A 52 -2.74 1.63 -11.24
N PRO A 53 -3.38 2.39 -12.15
CA PRO A 53 -2.77 2.80 -13.41
C PRO A 53 -1.55 3.70 -13.16
N HIS A 54 -0.53 3.55 -14.02
CA HIS A 54 0.64 4.45 -14.01
C HIS A 54 0.20 5.84 -14.48
N SER A 55 0.17 6.79 -13.55
CA SER A 55 -0.33 8.15 -13.82
C SER A 55 0.49 9.19 -13.08
N PRO A 56 0.73 10.36 -13.67
CA PRO A 56 1.39 11.48 -13.01
C PRO A 56 0.61 12.01 -11.78
N ILE A 57 -0.68 11.71 -11.67
CA ILE A 57 -1.51 12.04 -10.49
C ILE A 57 -0.95 11.38 -9.22
N PHE A 58 -0.26 10.24 -9.35
CA PHE A 58 0.38 9.53 -8.25
C PHE A 58 1.86 9.92 -8.06
N GLY A 59 2.22 11.15 -8.42
CA GLY A 59 3.55 11.72 -8.14
C GLY A 59 4.70 10.85 -8.66
N ASP A 60 5.54 10.37 -7.75
CA ASP A 60 6.77 9.62 -8.07
C ASP A 60 6.53 8.32 -8.86
N MET A 61 5.34 7.75 -8.80
CA MET A 61 5.02 6.49 -9.48
C MET A 61 5.34 6.55 -10.98
N MET A 62 4.99 7.68 -11.63
CA MET A 62 5.23 7.84 -13.07
C MET A 62 6.72 7.88 -13.39
N ASN A 63 7.53 8.49 -12.52
CA ASN A 63 8.97 8.54 -12.66
C ASN A 63 9.56 7.11 -12.60
N TYR A 64 9.17 6.31 -11.61
CA TYR A 64 9.62 4.91 -11.52
C TYR A 64 9.15 4.08 -12.72
N ALA A 65 7.91 4.26 -13.18
CA ALA A 65 7.42 3.55 -14.35
C ALA A 65 8.17 3.92 -15.64
N ASN A 66 8.49 5.19 -15.83
CA ASN A 66 9.26 5.69 -16.98
C ASN A 66 10.71 5.17 -16.98
N TRP A 67 11.34 5.16 -15.81
CA TRP A 67 12.72 4.69 -15.65
C TRP A 67 12.82 3.16 -15.61
N TRP A 68 11.70 2.44 -15.51
CA TRP A 68 11.69 0.98 -15.43
C TRP A 68 12.42 0.29 -16.56
N ARG A 69 12.26 0.78 -17.79
CA ARG A 69 12.88 0.22 -18.98
C ARG A 69 14.41 0.36 -19.00
N PHE A 70 14.94 1.27 -18.21
CA PHE A 70 16.38 1.53 -18.09
C PHE A 70 16.98 0.89 -16.84
N SER A 71 16.16 0.26 -16.00
CA SER A 71 16.66 -0.41 -14.83
C SER A 71 17.45 -1.66 -15.22
N SER A 72 18.67 -1.76 -14.73
CA SER A 72 19.55 -2.91 -14.94
C SER A 72 20.06 -3.40 -13.59
N TRP A 73 20.22 -4.71 -13.48
CA TRP A 73 20.75 -5.34 -12.29
C TRP A 73 22.15 -5.91 -12.57
N ASN A 74 23.15 -5.30 -11.98
CA ASN A 74 24.54 -5.73 -12.07
C ASN A 74 25.07 -6.33 -10.74
N GLY A 75 24.15 -6.77 -9.89
CA GLY A 75 24.46 -7.22 -8.54
C GLY A 75 24.07 -6.17 -7.50
N TRP A 76 24.19 -6.54 -6.21
CA TRP A 76 23.84 -5.67 -5.09
C TRP A 76 24.83 -4.51 -4.95
N ASP A 77 24.35 -3.28 -5.06
CA ASP A 77 25.15 -2.06 -4.88
C ASP A 77 24.84 -1.40 -3.53
N TRP A 78 25.87 -1.32 -2.68
CA TRP A 78 25.78 -0.70 -1.36
C TRP A 78 26.06 0.82 -1.36
N ASN A 79 26.41 1.40 -2.51
CA ASN A 79 26.75 2.81 -2.65
C ASN A 79 25.55 3.69 -3.03
N THR A 80 24.38 3.09 -3.28
CA THR A 80 23.15 3.82 -3.58
C THR A 80 22.61 4.52 -2.34
N GLU A 81 21.89 5.61 -2.52
CA GLU A 81 21.26 6.37 -1.43
C GLU A 81 20.27 5.52 -0.63
N ASN A 82 19.43 4.75 -1.32
CA ASN A 82 18.41 3.89 -0.71
C ASN A 82 18.73 2.43 -0.98
N LYS A 83 19.72 1.91 -0.24
CA LYS A 83 20.34 0.60 -0.48
C LYS A 83 19.36 -0.54 -0.73
N ILE A 84 18.31 -0.65 0.07
CA ILE A 84 17.32 -1.72 -0.09
C ILE A 84 16.39 -1.43 -1.26
N PHE A 85 15.81 -0.23 -1.29
CA PHE A 85 14.81 0.15 -2.29
C PHE A 85 15.39 0.13 -3.71
N ASP A 86 16.54 0.76 -3.92
CA ASP A 86 17.14 0.91 -5.25
C ASP A 86 17.62 -0.46 -5.80
N ASN A 87 18.13 -1.34 -4.92
CA ASN A 87 18.51 -2.69 -5.31
C ASN A 87 17.30 -3.58 -5.63
N ILE A 88 16.22 -3.51 -4.86
CA ILE A 88 14.98 -4.23 -5.18
C ILE A 88 14.38 -3.70 -6.50
N TYR A 89 14.39 -2.39 -6.70
CA TYR A 89 13.92 -1.78 -7.94
C TYR A 89 14.70 -2.27 -9.16
N GLY A 90 16.04 -2.24 -9.10
CA GLY A 90 16.92 -2.73 -10.15
C GLY A 90 16.71 -4.23 -10.44
N PHE A 91 16.67 -5.05 -9.38
CA PHE A 91 16.43 -6.50 -9.50
C PHE A 91 15.09 -6.79 -10.18
N MET A 92 14.01 -6.20 -9.69
CA MET A 92 12.68 -6.44 -10.27
C MET A 92 12.59 -5.92 -11.71
N GLY A 93 13.24 -4.79 -12.03
CA GLY A 93 13.30 -4.26 -13.39
C GLY A 93 14.04 -5.16 -14.38
N SER A 94 14.98 -5.97 -13.91
CA SER A 94 15.65 -6.97 -14.75
C SER A 94 14.81 -8.24 -14.98
N VAL A 95 13.86 -8.53 -14.07
CA VAL A 95 13.04 -9.77 -14.12
C VAL A 95 11.69 -9.52 -14.77
N PHE A 96 11.06 -8.38 -14.51
CA PHE A 96 9.70 -8.08 -14.97
C PHE A 96 9.69 -7.00 -16.06
N PRO A 97 8.91 -7.20 -17.14
CA PRO A 97 8.83 -6.24 -18.24
C PRO A 97 8.05 -4.96 -17.86
N ASP A 98 7.25 -5.00 -16.79
CA ASP A 98 6.41 -3.90 -16.31
C ASP A 98 6.63 -3.61 -14.82
N ALA A 99 6.46 -2.37 -14.41
CA ALA A 99 6.67 -1.89 -13.04
C ALA A 99 5.55 -2.30 -12.06
N THR A 100 4.42 -2.82 -12.54
CA THR A 100 3.27 -3.17 -11.69
C THR A 100 3.62 -4.13 -10.55
N PRO A 101 4.41 -5.22 -10.75
CA PRO A 101 4.79 -6.11 -9.65
C PRO A 101 5.59 -5.40 -8.55
N PHE A 102 6.42 -4.43 -8.91
CA PHE A 102 7.15 -3.62 -7.95
C PHE A 102 6.20 -2.75 -7.10
N PHE A 103 5.20 -2.11 -7.72
CA PHE A 103 4.23 -1.33 -6.97
C PHE A 103 3.34 -2.18 -6.05
N VAL A 104 3.00 -3.40 -6.48
CA VAL A 104 2.30 -4.38 -5.62
C VAL A 104 3.18 -4.76 -4.43
N LEU A 105 4.47 -5.02 -4.64
CA LEU A 105 5.41 -5.35 -3.56
C LEU A 105 5.53 -4.20 -2.54
N ILE A 106 5.70 -2.96 -3.02
CA ILE A 106 5.79 -1.79 -2.12
C ILE A 106 4.49 -1.57 -1.35
N ALA A 107 3.33 -1.69 -2.02
CA ALA A 107 2.04 -1.64 -1.34
C ALA A 107 1.91 -2.75 -0.29
N ALA A 108 2.39 -3.95 -0.58
CA ALA A 108 2.38 -5.07 0.36
C ALA A 108 3.25 -4.76 1.59
N ILE A 109 4.49 -4.31 1.41
CA ILE A 109 5.38 -3.92 2.51
C ILE A 109 4.67 -2.88 3.39
N TYR A 110 4.12 -1.83 2.79
CA TYR A 110 3.48 -0.74 3.51
C TYR A 110 2.26 -1.20 4.32
N PHE A 111 1.27 -1.83 3.69
CA PHE A 111 0.03 -2.20 4.37
C PHE A 111 0.20 -3.35 5.36
N ILE A 112 1.10 -4.30 5.09
CA ILE A 112 1.41 -5.40 6.01
C ILE A 112 2.14 -4.85 7.25
N ALA A 113 3.10 -3.94 7.08
CA ALA A 113 3.81 -3.34 8.21
C ALA A 113 2.84 -2.60 9.15
N ILE A 114 1.91 -1.81 8.60
CA ILE A 114 0.87 -1.12 9.38
C ILE A 114 -0.02 -2.14 10.11
N LEU A 115 -0.48 -3.19 9.42
CA LEU A 115 -1.33 -4.21 10.02
C LEU A 115 -0.62 -4.93 11.18
N ILE A 116 0.66 -5.29 11.00
CA ILE A 116 1.48 -5.91 12.05
C ILE A 116 1.63 -4.97 13.24
N ALA A 117 1.92 -3.69 13.01
CA ALA A 117 2.04 -2.67 14.05
C ALA A 117 0.72 -2.51 14.82
N CYS A 118 -0.41 -2.38 14.13
CA CYS A 118 -1.74 -2.29 14.75
C CYS A 118 -2.04 -3.53 15.60
N ARG A 119 -1.74 -4.72 15.10
CA ARG A 119 -1.96 -5.98 15.80
C ARG A 119 -1.09 -6.11 17.05
N LYS A 120 0.18 -5.68 16.95
CA LYS A 120 1.13 -5.76 18.08
C LYS A 120 0.77 -4.77 19.20
N LEU A 121 0.32 -3.57 18.84
CA LEU A 121 0.01 -2.51 19.80
C LEU A 121 -1.42 -2.63 20.38
N PHE A 122 -2.38 -3.11 19.59
CA PHE A 122 -3.80 -3.15 19.95
C PHE A 122 -4.43 -4.50 19.54
N PRO A 123 -4.05 -5.62 20.19
CA PRO A 123 -4.47 -6.95 19.78
C PRO A 123 -6.00 -7.16 19.81
N SER A 124 -6.70 -6.56 20.77
CA SER A 124 -8.16 -6.67 20.92
C SER A 124 -8.95 -5.77 19.97
N ASN A 125 -8.34 -4.73 19.40
CA ASN A 125 -9.00 -3.73 18.56
C ASN A 125 -8.27 -3.49 17.24
N THR A 126 -7.52 -4.49 16.76
CA THR A 126 -6.65 -4.39 15.58
C THR A 126 -7.36 -3.77 14.38
N PHE A 127 -8.57 -4.23 14.06
CA PHE A 127 -9.29 -3.77 12.87
C PHE A 127 -9.69 -2.30 12.97
N ILE A 128 -10.19 -1.87 14.12
CA ILE A 128 -10.59 -0.48 14.34
C ILE A 128 -9.39 0.45 14.25
N VAL A 129 -8.28 0.09 14.91
CA VAL A 129 -7.05 0.89 14.87
C VAL A 129 -6.47 0.93 13.46
N TYR A 130 -6.51 -0.18 12.75
CA TYR A 130 -6.09 -0.24 11.35
C TYR A 130 -6.94 0.69 10.46
N LEU A 131 -8.28 0.69 10.62
CA LEU A 131 -9.17 1.61 9.91
C LEU A 131 -8.89 3.09 10.24
N VAL A 132 -8.66 3.42 11.52
CA VAL A 132 -8.31 4.79 11.94
C VAL A 132 -7.01 5.23 11.26
N TYR A 133 -6.01 4.35 11.23
CA TYR A 133 -4.75 4.64 10.55
C TYR A 133 -4.95 4.84 9.03
N LEU A 134 -5.74 3.98 8.40
CA LEU A 134 -6.06 4.09 6.98
C LEU A 134 -6.87 5.34 6.64
N ALA A 135 -7.69 5.83 7.56
CA ALA A 135 -8.44 7.08 7.39
C ALA A 135 -7.55 8.33 7.43
N ALA A 136 -6.32 8.23 7.96
CA ALA A 136 -5.39 9.34 7.93
C ALA A 136 -5.00 9.69 6.49
N PHE A 137 -5.08 10.97 6.13
CA PHE A 137 -4.75 11.45 4.78
C PHE A 137 -3.33 11.08 4.33
N SER A 138 -2.39 11.11 5.28
CA SER A 138 -1.00 10.72 5.05
C SER A 138 -0.84 9.28 4.56
N THR A 139 -1.67 8.35 5.03
CA THR A 139 -1.60 6.93 4.66
C THR A 139 -1.77 6.73 3.17
N LEU A 140 -2.81 7.33 2.57
CA LEU A 140 -3.00 7.25 1.12
C LEU A 140 -1.87 7.96 0.37
N SER A 141 -1.43 9.12 0.86
CA SER A 141 -0.35 9.88 0.23
C SER A 141 0.96 9.10 0.19
N TYR A 142 1.37 8.48 1.30
CA TYR A 142 2.57 7.64 1.34
C TYR A 142 2.42 6.34 0.52
N ALA A 143 1.24 5.75 0.49
CA ALA A 143 0.98 4.56 -0.31
C ALA A 143 0.99 4.82 -1.83
N THR A 144 0.79 6.06 -2.26
CA THR A 144 0.63 6.41 -3.69
C THR A 144 1.70 7.33 -4.22
N ASN A 145 2.06 8.39 -3.51
CA ASN A 145 2.94 9.47 -4.00
C ASN A 145 4.36 9.36 -3.43
N GLY A 146 4.48 9.08 -2.14
CA GLY A 146 5.77 8.97 -1.47
C GLY A 146 6.26 7.53 -1.38
N ILE A 147 6.42 6.84 -2.51
CA ILE A 147 6.72 5.40 -2.56
C ILE A 147 7.97 5.05 -1.74
N LYS A 148 9.06 5.80 -1.87
CA LYS A 148 10.27 5.60 -1.07
C LYS A 148 10.01 5.85 0.43
N ALA A 149 9.34 6.95 0.77
CA ALA A 149 9.05 7.31 2.15
C ALA A 149 8.06 6.34 2.82
N GLY A 150 7.12 5.77 2.03
CA GLY A 150 6.18 4.77 2.54
C GLY A 150 6.80 3.40 2.78
N ALA A 151 7.92 3.08 2.12
CA ALA A 151 8.63 1.80 2.22
C ALA A 151 9.82 1.84 3.19
N ALA A 152 10.25 3.01 3.65
CA ALA A 152 11.30 3.21 4.64
C ALA A 152 10.80 3.00 6.06
#